data_4de62d75b001dc56ba3daa524a6c6df8
#
_entry.id   4de62d75b001dc56ba3daa524a6c6df8
#
_cell.length_a   1.000
_cell.length_b   1.000
_cell.length_c   1.000
_cell.angle_alpha   90.00
_cell.angle_beta   90.00
_cell.angle_gamma   90.00
#
_symmetry.space_group_name_H-M   'P 1'
#
loop_
_entity.id
_entity.type
_entity.pdbx_description
1 polymer ?
#
loop_
_entity_poly.entity_id
_entity_poly.type
_entity_poly.pdbx_seq_one_letter_code
_entity_poly.pdbx_strand_id
1 'polypeptide(L)'
;MVDIEIEIDGKVVPGHSGETLISIADREGIDIPRFCYHKKLSVAANCRMCLVDIEGNPKAQPACSTPSSAGMKVHTKNEKAKTAQKAVMEFLLINHPLDCPICDQGGECELQDVAMEYGSDVSKFNEGKRIVPDKGIGALIQTDMTRCIHLSLIHISEPTRPY
;
A
#
# COMPACT_ATOMS: atom_id res chain seq x y z
N MET A 1 27.47 4.67 -5.71
CA MET A 1 26.48 3.57 -5.54
C MET A 1 26.94 2.48 -6.50
N VAL A 2 26.83 1.22 -6.12
CA VAL A 2 27.23 0.11 -6.98
C VAL A 2 26.04 -0.22 -7.87
N ASP A 3 26.25 -0.22 -9.19
CA ASP A 3 25.23 -0.61 -10.15
C ASP A 3 25.00 -2.12 -10.06
N ILE A 4 23.76 -2.53 -10.06
CA ILE A 4 23.33 -3.92 -9.97
C ILE A 4 22.28 -4.19 -11.05
N GLU A 5 22.11 -5.45 -11.39
CA GLU A 5 20.98 -5.91 -12.19
C GLU A 5 20.07 -6.78 -11.34
N ILE A 6 18.78 -6.55 -11.45
CA ILE A 6 17.71 -7.36 -10.83
C ILE A 6 16.72 -7.78 -11.91
N GLU A 7 15.99 -8.82 -11.66
CA GLU A 7 14.92 -9.30 -12.53
C GLU A 7 13.56 -9.00 -11.88
N ILE A 8 12.68 -8.29 -12.58
CA ILE A 8 11.30 -8.05 -12.13
C ILE A 8 10.35 -8.60 -13.19
N ASP A 9 9.54 -9.59 -12.83
CA ASP A 9 8.58 -10.29 -13.71
C ASP A 9 9.22 -10.79 -15.03
N GLY A 10 10.47 -11.28 -14.97
CA GLY A 10 11.20 -11.78 -16.13
C GLY A 10 11.94 -10.71 -16.95
N LYS A 11 11.83 -9.42 -16.58
CA LYS A 11 12.55 -8.31 -17.20
C LYS A 11 13.78 -7.95 -16.36
N VAL A 12 14.95 -8.03 -16.95
CA VAL A 12 16.19 -7.56 -16.30
C VAL A 12 16.21 -6.01 -16.33
N VAL A 13 16.38 -5.43 -15.17
CA VAL A 13 16.33 -3.97 -14.98
C VAL A 13 17.55 -3.50 -14.18
N PRO A 14 18.12 -2.33 -14.53
CA PRO A 14 19.24 -1.74 -13.78
C PRO A 14 18.73 -1.11 -12.50
N GLY A 15 19.51 -1.24 -11.43
CA GLY A 15 19.26 -0.61 -10.14
C GLY A 15 20.54 -0.25 -9.44
N HIS A 16 20.43 0.36 -8.28
CA HIS A 16 21.56 0.64 -7.40
C HIS A 16 21.43 -0.19 -6.14
N SER A 17 22.52 -0.76 -5.68
CA SER A 17 22.54 -1.53 -4.42
C SER A 17 21.96 -0.72 -3.26
N GLY A 18 20.95 -1.27 -2.56
CA GLY A 18 20.25 -0.60 -1.47
C GLY A 18 19.09 0.29 -1.89
N GLU A 19 18.87 0.52 -3.19
CA GLU A 19 17.64 1.16 -3.69
C GLU A 19 16.43 0.27 -3.41
N THR A 20 15.28 0.85 -3.05
CA THR A 20 14.07 0.06 -2.78
C THR A 20 13.49 -0.52 -4.06
N LEU A 21 12.92 -1.72 -3.97
CA LEU A 21 12.31 -2.40 -5.12
C LEU A 21 11.20 -1.57 -5.76
N ILE A 22 10.41 -0.84 -4.96
CA ILE A 22 9.34 0.02 -5.47
C ILE A 22 9.88 1.20 -6.28
N SER A 23 11.04 1.78 -5.88
CA SER A 23 11.67 2.88 -6.64
C SER A 23 12.18 2.42 -8.01
N ILE A 24 12.75 1.22 -8.06
CA ILE A 24 13.18 0.62 -9.33
C ILE A 24 11.97 0.31 -10.21
N ALA A 25 10.91 -0.30 -9.64
CA ALA A 25 9.69 -0.62 -10.36
C ALA A 25 9.03 0.64 -10.95
N ASP A 26 8.94 1.73 -10.18
CA ASP A 26 8.39 3.01 -10.64
C ASP A 26 9.17 3.59 -11.83
N ARG A 27 10.49 3.53 -11.77
CA ARG A 27 11.36 4.02 -12.86
C ARG A 27 11.17 3.21 -14.14
N GLU A 28 10.94 1.92 -14.00
CA GLU A 28 10.75 0.99 -15.13
C GLU A 28 9.29 0.87 -15.61
N GLY A 29 8.38 1.63 -15.01
CA GLY A 29 6.96 1.61 -15.36
C GLY A 29 6.24 0.32 -14.96
N ILE A 30 6.76 -0.39 -13.94
CA ILE A 30 6.14 -1.59 -13.37
C ILE A 30 5.29 -1.14 -12.19
N ASP A 31 3.99 -1.28 -12.32
CA ASP A 31 3.07 -0.91 -11.25
C ASP A 31 3.06 -1.93 -10.13
N ILE A 32 3.23 -1.43 -8.88
CA ILE A 32 3.10 -2.18 -7.64
C ILE A 32 2.08 -1.42 -6.77
N PRO A 33 0.96 -2.06 -6.38
CA PRO A 33 -0.09 -1.40 -5.62
C PRO A 33 0.43 -0.94 -4.25
N ARG A 34 -0.01 0.24 -3.82
CA ARG A 34 0.46 0.86 -2.57
C ARG A 34 -0.53 1.88 -2.03
N PHE A 35 -0.45 2.17 -0.72
CA PHE A 35 -1.17 3.28 -0.10
C PHE A 35 -0.25 4.16 0.73
N CYS A 36 0.63 3.59 1.55
CA CYS A 36 1.44 4.35 2.50
C CYS A 36 2.79 4.82 1.94
N TYR A 37 3.16 4.45 0.72
CA TYR A 37 4.41 4.88 0.10
C TYR A 37 4.19 6.11 -0.77
N HIS A 38 5.04 7.11 -0.57
CA HIS A 38 5.15 8.25 -1.46
C HIS A 38 6.63 8.65 -1.58
N LYS A 39 7.11 8.92 -2.81
CA LYS A 39 8.52 9.21 -3.11
C LYS A 39 9.13 10.39 -2.37
N LYS A 40 8.31 11.31 -1.85
CA LYS A 40 8.75 12.51 -1.12
C LYS A 40 8.59 12.40 0.39
N LEU A 41 8.10 11.28 0.90
CA LEU A 41 7.88 11.05 2.32
C LEU A 41 8.76 9.92 2.82
N SER A 42 9.01 9.89 4.12
CA SER A 42 9.68 8.77 4.78
C SER A 42 8.87 7.49 4.62
N VAL A 43 9.55 6.36 4.41
CA VAL A 43 8.90 5.08 4.19
C VAL A 43 8.26 4.58 5.48
N ALA A 44 6.92 4.55 5.52
CA ALA A 44 6.16 4.04 6.67
C ALA A 44 6.10 2.51 6.73
N ALA A 45 6.12 1.82 5.58
CA ALA A 45 6.01 0.37 5.43
C ALA A 45 4.81 -0.26 6.18
N ASN A 46 3.71 0.49 6.35
CA ASN A 46 2.60 0.17 7.22
C ASN A 46 1.47 -0.61 6.52
N CYS A 47 1.03 -0.16 5.33
CA CYS A 47 -0.14 -0.73 4.67
C CYS A 47 0.05 -2.16 4.15
N ARG A 48 1.27 -2.57 3.85
CA ARG A 48 1.61 -3.87 3.27
C ARG A 48 0.98 -4.18 1.90
N MET A 49 0.38 -3.20 1.24
CA MET A 49 -0.23 -3.45 -0.08
C MET A 49 0.81 -3.77 -1.16
N CYS A 50 2.03 -3.25 -1.04
CA CYS A 50 3.14 -3.46 -1.97
C CYS A 50 3.90 -4.78 -1.76
N LEU A 51 3.23 -5.82 -1.26
CA LEU A 51 3.85 -7.14 -1.10
C LEU A 51 4.16 -7.77 -2.46
N VAL A 52 5.42 -8.19 -2.63
CA VAL A 52 5.92 -8.90 -3.80
C VAL A 52 6.59 -10.21 -3.37
N ASP A 53 6.68 -11.15 -4.27
CA ASP A 53 7.42 -12.39 -4.04
C ASP A 53 8.86 -12.24 -4.52
N ILE A 54 9.81 -12.62 -3.69
CA ILE A 54 11.24 -12.65 -4.00
C ILE A 54 11.69 -14.09 -3.96
N GLU A 55 12.32 -14.56 -5.04
CA GLU A 55 12.85 -15.93 -5.08
C GLU A 55 13.79 -16.21 -3.91
N GLY A 56 13.60 -17.35 -3.27
CA GLY A 56 14.35 -17.75 -2.08
C GLY A 56 13.75 -17.24 -0.75
N ASN A 57 12.77 -16.34 -0.78
CA ASN A 57 12.08 -15.90 0.42
C ASN A 57 10.79 -16.70 0.67
N PRO A 58 10.59 -17.26 1.88
CA PRO A 58 9.38 -18.03 2.18
C PRO A 58 8.13 -17.14 2.26
N LYS A 59 8.28 -15.85 2.56
CA LYS A 59 7.19 -14.88 2.74
C LYS A 59 7.31 -13.74 1.72
N ALA A 60 6.17 -13.23 1.26
CA ALA A 60 6.12 -12.00 0.48
C ALA A 60 6.72 -10.81 1.25
N GLN A 61 7.44 -9.94 0.56
CA GLN A 61 8.17 -8.82 1.12
C GLN A 61 7.60 -7.48 0.64
N PRO A 62 7.57 -6.43 1.48
CA PRO A 62 7.08 -5.11 1.08
C PRO A 62 8.10 -4.41 0.17
N ALA A 63 7.75 -4.17 -1.08
CA ALA A 63 8.64 -3.54 -2.06
C ALA A 63 9.11 -2.14 -1.65
N CYS A 64 8.30 -1.41 -0.88
CA CYS A 64 8.63 -0.05 -0.45
C CYS A 64 9.80 0.03 0.56
N SER A 65 10.07 -1.03 1.30
CA SER A 65 11.12 -1.07 2.33
C SER A 65 12.17 -2.15 2.11
N THR A 66 12.04 -2.95 1.05
CA THR A 66 13.03 -3.98 0.73
C THR A 66 14.10 -3.42 -0.18
N PRO A 67 15.37 -3.39 0.28
CA PRO A 67 16.49 -2.94 -0.55
C PRO A 67 16.82 -3.99 -1.61
N SER A 68 17.20 -3.52 -2.79
CA SER A 68 17.64 -4.37 -3.90
C SER A 68 19.07 -4.89 -3.69
N SER A 69 19.32 -6.08 -4.18
CA SER A 69 20.64 -6.71 -4.24
C SER A 69 20.88 -7.37 -5.60
N ALA A 70 22.14 -7.52 -5.98
CA ALA A 70 22.49 -8.09 -7.27
C ALA A 70 21.91 -9.50 -7.47
N GLY A 71 21.36 -9.75 -8.66
CA GLY A 71 20.77 -11.03 -9.05
C GLY A 71 19.43 -11.36 -8.37
N MET A 72 18.81 -10.41 -7.67
CA MET A 72 17.50 -10.60 -7.04
C MET A 72 16.43 -10.80 -8.14
N LYS A 73 15.56 -11.79 -7.93
CA LYS A 73 14.41 -12.02 -8.79
C LYS A 73 13.12 -11.78 -8.05
N VAL A 74 12.30 -10.88 -8.58
CA VAL A 74 11.09 -10.35 -7.98
C VAL A 74 9.89 -10.63 -8.87
N HIS A 75 8.82 -11.14 -8.28
CA HIS A 75 7.55 -11.39 -8.97
C HIS A 75 6.47 -10.54 -8.32
N THR A 76 5.86 -9.65 -9.12
CA THR A 76 4.80 -8.75 -8.66
C THR A 76 3.42 -9.34 -8.91
N LYS A 77 3.28 -10.26 -9.86
CA LYS A 77 1.99 -10.78 -10.36
C LYS A 77 1.81 -12.28 -10.21
N ASN A 78 2.71 -12.98 -9.52
CA ASN A 78 2.55 -14.41 -9.29
C ASN A 78 1.45 -14.69 -8.22
N GLU A 79 1.05 -15.95 -8.08
CA GLU A 79 -0.03 -16.34 -7.15
C GLU A 79 0.26 -15.97 -5.70
N LYS A 80 1.52 -16.02 -5.27
CA LYS A 80 1.92 -15.68 -3.89
C LYS A 80 1.77 -14.18 -3.63
N ALA A 81 2.20 -13.33 -4.57
CA ALA A 81 2.03 -11.87 -4.47
C ALA A 81 0.55 -11.50 -4.51
N LYS A 82 -0.22 -12.00 -5.48
CA LYS A 82 -1.66 -11.73 -5.60
C LYS A 82 -2.45 -12.16 -4.38
N THR A 83 -2.17 -13.36 -3.84
CA THR A 83 -2.84 -13.84 -2.63
C THR A 83 -2.56 -12.94 -1.44
N ALA A 84 -1.30 -12.48 -1.29
CA ALA A 84 -0.91 -11.57 -0.22
C ALA A 84 -1.58 -10.19 -0.36
N GLN A 85 -1.58 -9.62 -1.56
CA GLN A 85 -2.22 -8.34 -1.87
C GLN A 85 -3.74 -8.41 -1.63
N LYS A 86 -4.39 -9.48 -2.07
CA LYS A 86 -5.82 -9.71 -1.83
C LYS A 86 -6.15 -9.78 -0.34
N ALA A 87 -5.34 -10.51 0.44
CA ALA A 87 -5.51 -10.59 1.88
C ALA A 87 -5.37 -9.21 2.56
N VAL A 88 -4.43 -8.38 2.11
CA VAL A 88 -4.27 -7.00 2.61
C VAL A 88 -5.51 -6.16 2.29
N MET A 89 -6.06 -6.25 1.08
CA MET A 89 -7.31 -5.56 0.73
C MET A 89 -8.47 -6.01 1.60
N GLU A 90 -8.63 -7.30 1.85
CA GLU A 90 -9.64 -7.81 2.77
C GLU A 90 -9.51 -7.18 4.16
N PHE A 91 -8.28 -7.08 4.70
CA PHE A 91 -8.02 -6.41 5.99
C PHE A 91 -8.40 -4.93 6.00
N LEU A 92 -8.04 -4.18 4.97
CA LEU A 92 -8.38 -2.75 4.88
C LEU A 92 -9.89 -2.52 4.79
N LEU A 93 -10.62 -3.43 4.16
CA LEU A 93 -12.05 -3.32 3.94
C LEU A 93 -12.92 -3.88 5.07
N ILE A 94 -12.37 -4.66 6.01
CA ILE A 94 -13.14 -5.26 7.11
C ILE A 94 -14.04 -4.23 7.82
N ASN A 95 -13.45 -3.11 8.24
CA ASN A 95 -14.15 -2.05 8.98
C ASN A 95 -14.42 -0.80 8.14
N HIS A 96 -14.01 -0.77 6.89
CA HIS A 96 -14.28 0.36 6.02
C HIS A 96 -15.78 0.44 5.72
N PRO A 97 -16.45 1.59 5.92
CA PRO A 97 -17.90 1.70 5.76
C PRO A 97 -18.30 1.62 4.28
N LEU A 98 -19.52 1.20 4.01
CA LEU A 98 -20.11 1.15 2.68
C LEU A 98 -20.70 2.50 2.27
N ASP A 99 -19.95 3.56 2.49
CA ASP A 99 -20.38 4.97 2.35
C ASP A 99 -19.97 5.60 1.02
N CYS A 100 -19.47 4.84 0.05
CA CYS A 100 -18.97 5.42 -1.21
C CYS A 100 -19.93 6.43 -1.87
N PRO A 101 -21.26 6.21 -1.89
CA PRO A 101 -22.19 7.16 -2.51
C PRO A 101 -22.30 8.51 -1.81
N ILE A 102 -21.92 8.58 -0.52
CA ILE A 102 -21.96 9.80 0.31
C ILE A 102 -20.58 10.24 0.79
N CYS A 103 -19.52 9.57 0.35
CA CYS A 103 -18.15 9.88 0.71
C CYS A 103 -17.58 10.93 -0.26
N ASP A 104 -16.97 11.98 0.27
CA ASP A 104 -16.37 13.06 -0.55
C ASP A 104 -15.26 12.55 -1.47
N GLN A 105 -14.58 11.45 -1.11
CA GLN A 105 -13.54 10.81 -1.94
C GLN A 105 -14.13 9.86 -3.00
N GLY A 106 -15.43 9.58 -2.99
CA GLY A 106 -16.06 8.63 -3.90
C GLY A 106 -15.89 9.04 -5.37
N GLY A 107 -15.43 8.11 -6.21
CA GLY A 107 -15.17 8.34 -7.65
C GLY A 107 -13.74 8.79 -7.98
N GLU A 108 -12.92 9.21 -7.00
CA GLU A 108 -11.50 9.53 -7.18
C GLU A 108 -10.67 8.92 -6.02
N CYS A 109 -11.03 7.71 -5.61
CA CYS A 109 -10.52 7.05 -4.42
C CYS A 109 -9.58 5.90 -4.79
N GLU A 110 -8.29 6.03 -4.46
CA GLU A 110 -7.29 4.96 -4.66
C GLU A 110 -7.70 3.64 -3.99
N LEU A 111 -8.41 3.70 -2.84
CA LEU A 111 -8.89 2.48 -2.19
C LEU A 111 -9.93 1.76 -3.05
N GLN A 112 -10.83 2.49 -3.73
CA GLN A 112 -11.78 1.90 -4.66
C GLN A 112 -11.07 1.25 -5.85
N ASP A 113 -10.13 1.97 -6.47
CA ASP A 113 -9.41 1.50 -7.66
C ASP A 113 -8.61 0.23 -7.35
N VAL A 114 -7.82 0.25 -6.28
CA VAL A 114 -7.04 -0.91 -5.84
C VAL A 114 -7.92 -2.06 -5.36
N ALA A 115 -9.08 -1.76 -4.74
CA ALA A 115 -10.04 -2.81 -4.34
C ALA A 115 -10.67 -3.51 -5.54
N MET A 116 -10.93 -2.79 -6.62
CA MET A 116 -11.46 -3.37 -7.86
C MET A 116 -10.43 -4.25 -8.58
N GLU A 117 -9.15 -3.87 -8.55
CA GLU A 117 -8.09 -4.60 -9.25
C GLU A 117 -7.56 -5.81 -8.44
N TYR A 118 -7.37 -5.63 -7.13
CA TYR A 118 -6.69 -6.62 -6.26
C TYR A 118 -7.60 -7.26 -5.20
N GLY A 119 -8.82 -6.76 -5.03
CA GLY A 119 -9.74 -7.19 -3.99
C GLY A 119 -10.53 -8.45 -4.33
N SER A 120 -11.62 -8.65 -3.58
CA SER A 120 -12.60 -9.70 -3.78
C SER A 120 -14.00 -9.09 -3.81
N ASP A 121 -14.87 -9.65 -4.60
CA ASP A 121 -16.29 -9.30 -4.71
C ASP A 121 -17.12 -9.78 -3.50
N VAL A 122 -16.57 -10.69 -2.70
CA VAL A 122 -17.25 -11.28 -1.54
C VAL A 122 -16.44 -11.07 -0.27
N SER A 123 -17.08 -10.55 0.76
CA SER A 123 -16.49 -10.46 2.11
C SER A 123 -16.53 -11.83 2.78
N LYS A 124 -15.42 -12.21 3.43
CA LYS A 124 -15.35 -13.39 4.30
C LYS A 124 -15.82 -13.10 5.73
N PHE A 125 -16.08 -11.83 6.07
CA PHE A 125 -16.45 -11.38 7.41
C PHE A 125 -17.93 -11.07 7.47
N ASN A 126 -18.60 -11.64 8.45
CA ASN A 126 -20.05 -11.49 8.69
C ASN A 126 -20.35 -10.59 9.91
N GLU A 127 -19.32 -10.17 10.65
CA GLU A 127 -19.47 -9.30 11.80
C GLU A 127 -19.83 -7.87 11.36
N GLY A 128 -20.51 -7.14 12.25
CA GLY A 128 -20.81 -5.72 12.05
C GLY A 128 -19.54 -4.89 11.95
N LYS A 129 -19.49 -3.96 10.98
CA LYS A 129 -18.38 -3.02 10.84
C LYS A 129 -18.30 -2.08 12.04
N ARG A 130 -17.08 -1.79 12.50
CA ARG A 130 -16.83 -0.85 13.59
C ARG A 130 -17.24 0.57 13.17
N ILE A 131 -17.98 1.25 14.03
CA ILE A 131 -18.32 2.67 13.88
C ILE A 131 -17.51 3.46 14.91
N VAL A 132 -16.86 4.52 14.46
CA VAL A 132 -16.17 5.49 15.33
C VAL A 132 -17.04 6.74 15.42
N PRO A 133 -17.46 7.16 16.62
CA PRO A 133 -18.27 8.37 16.77
C PRO A 133 -17.47 9.60 16.35
N ASP A 134 -18.16 10.58 15.78
CA ASP A 134 -17.59 11.87 15.41
C ASP A 134 -17.02 12.58 16.63
N LYS A 135 -15.82 13.11 16.46
CA LYS A 135 -15.18 14.00 17.46
C LYS A 135 -15.32 15.41 16.95
N GLY A 136 -16.06 16.24 17.66
CA GLY A 136 -16.15 17.66 17.37
C GLY A 136 -14.79 18.34 17.52
N ILE A 137 -14.12 18.62 16.40
CA ILE A 137 -12.79 19.28 16.37
C ILE A 137 -12.95 20.81 16.29
N GLY A 138 -14.16 21.30 16.04
CA GLY A 138 -14.47 22.71 15.91
C GLY A 138 -15.49 22.99 14.82
N ALA A 139 -15.81 24.27 14.61
CA ALA A 139 -16.86 24.68 13.69
C ALA A 139 -16.46 24.58 12.19
N LEU A 140 -15.16 24.51 11.89
CA LEU A 140 -14.64 24.58 10.53
C LEU A 140 -14.08 23.25 10.00
N ILE A 141 -13.84 22.27 10.89
CA ILE A 141 -13.21 20.99 10.51
C ILE A 141 -14.06 19.86 11.06
N GLN A 142 -14.46 18.96 10.18
CA GLN A 142 -15.12 17.71 10.50
C GLN A 142 -14.23 16.53 10.06
N THR A 143 -14.19 15.48 10.87
CA THR A 143 -13.46 14.24 10.54
C THR A 143 -14.39 13.06 10.57
N ASP A 144 -14.27 12.18 9.59
CA ASP A 144 -14.92 10.89 9.57
C ASP A 144 -13.88 9.78 9.77
N MET A 145 -13.62 9.46 11.03
CA MET A 145 -12.61 8.47 11.41
C MET A 145 -12.97 7.05 11.02
N THR A 146 -14.25 6.76 10.76
CA THR A 146 -14.69 5.45 10.29
C THR A 146 -14.16 5.15 8.88
N ARG A 147 -14.01 6.18 8.05
CA ARG A 147 -13.48 6.06 6.68
C ARG A 147 -11.96 6.00 6.62
N CYS A 148 -11.27 6.30 7.70
CA CYS A 148 -9.80 6.28 7.76
C CYS A 148 -9.24 4.87 7.65
N ILE A 149 -8.29 4.64 6.74
CA ILE A 149 -7.59 3.35 6.58
C ILE A 149 -6.27 3.25 7.37
N HIS A 150 -6.03 4.17 8.28
CA HIS A 150 -4.94 4.16 9.27
C HIS A 150 -3.52 4.00 8.69
N LEU A 151 -3.19 4.74 7.64
CA LEU A 151 -1.86 4.69 7.00
C LEU A 151 -0.78 5.45 7.75
N SER A 152 -1.12 6.26 8.73
CA SER A 152 -0.22 7.12 9.52
C SER A 152 0.53 8.19 8.69
N LEU A 153 0.14 8.44 7.45
CA LEU A 153 0.82 9.41 6.57
C LEU A 153 0.76 10.83 7.10
N ILE A 154 -0.33 11.21 7.74
CA ILE A 154 -0.48 12.55 8.34
C ILE A 154 0.59 12.82 9.40
N HIS A 155 1.03 11.80 10.14
CA HIS A 155 2.10 11.94 11.14
C HIS A 155 3.49 12.11 10.52
N ILE A 156 3.65 11.78 9.24
CA ILE A 156 4.90 11.92 8.49
C ILE A 156 4.92 13.23 7.71
N SER A 157 3.78 13.62 7.12
CA SER A 157 3.67 14.79 6.24
C SER A 157 3.45 16.09 6.98
N GLU A 158 2.72 16.06 8.09
CA GLU A 158 2.43 17.25 8.89
C GLU A 158 3.61 17.60 9.80
N PRO A 159 4.04 18.87 9.84
CA PRO A 159 5.07 19.30 10.76
C PRO A 159 4.56 19.18 12.20
N THR A 160 5.25 18.38 12.99
CA THR A 160 5.04 18.38 14.44
C THR A 160 5.44 19.77 14.96
N ARG A 161 4.50 20.57 15.44
CA ARG A 161 4.84 21.79 16.14
C ARG A 161 5.61 21.42 17.41
N PRO A 162 6.83 21.92 17.62
CA PRO A 162 7.43 21.86 18.94
C PRO A 162 6.56 22.70 19.87
N TYR A 163 6.06 22.12 20.93
CA TYR A 163 5.39 22.81 22.02
C TYR A 163 6.42 23.52 22.88
#